data_6aa1f5443669231250ad53af01f59a50
#
_entry.id   6aa1f5443669231250ad53af01f59a50
#
_cell.length_a   1.000
_cell.length_b   1.000
_cell.length_c   1.000
_cell.angle_alpha   90.00
_cell.angle_beta   90.00
_cell.angle_gamma   90.00
#
_symmetry.space_group_name_H-M   'P 1'
#
loop_
_entity.id
_entity.type
_entity.pdbx_description
1 polymer ?
#
loop_
_entity_poly.entity_id
_entity_poly.type
_entity_poly.pdbx_seq_one_letter_code
_entity_poly.pdbx_strand_id
1 'polypeptide(L)'
;MDNIKQEDIEDICFNVSQNIILPKFKNLSDDDINYKNGSDLVTAADIEAEKELKKNLLKILPTSNFIGEEEYSRNENILNFYNEDAYCWTVDPIDGTTNFANGRDKFAIMIALTFKEKILRSWIYKPLEKIMCSAIAVSYTHLTLPTSCCVE
;
A
#
# COMPACT_ATOMS: atom_id res chain seq x y z
N MET A 1 -1.52 -10.62 17.19
CA MET A 1 -1.36 -9.28 16.64
C MET A 1 0.00 -8.63 16.98
N ASP A 2 0.62 -9.04 18.05
CA ASP A 2 1.89 -8.47 18.53
C ASP A 2 3.12 -8.82 17.67
N ASN A 3 2.96 -9.67 16.65
CA ASN A 3 4.07 -10.13 15.81
C ASN A 3 4.34 -9.28 14.55
N ILE A 4 3.46 -8.35 14.18
CA ILE A 4 3.71 -7.48 13.02
C ILE A 4 4.44 -6.23 13.52
N LYS A 5 5.74 -6.20 13.33
CA LYS A 5 6.56 -5.04 13.68
C LYS A 5 6.44 -3.97 12.62
N GLN A 6 6.54 -2.72 13.05
CA GLN A 6 6.55 -1.60 12.11
C GLN A 6 7.76 -1.67 11.19
N GLU A 7 8.90 -2.06 11.72
CA GLU A 7 10.16 -2.20 11.00
C GLU A 7 10.04 -3.18 9.83
N ASP A 8 9.31 -4.31 10.02
CA ASP A 8 9.13 -5.30 8.94
C ASP A 8 8.35 -4.70 7.75
N ILE A 9 7.34 -3.87 8.02
CA ILE A 9 6.56 -3.19 6.96
C ILE A 9 7.39 -2.08 6.31
N GLU A 10 8.15 -1.34 7.10
CA GLU A 10 9.05 -0.28 6.62
C GLU A 10 10.12 -0.84 5.70
N ASP A 11 10.75 -1.95 6.08
CA ASP A 11 11.75 -2.64 5.25
C ASP A 11 11.15 -3.14 3.94
N ILE A 12 9.93 -3.68 3.96
CA ILE A 12 9.23 -4.08 2.73
C ILE A 12 8.99 -2.88 1.83
N CYS A 13 8.42 -1.81 2.35
CA CYS A 13 8.15 -0.59 1.57
C CYS A 13 9.44 0.03 1.05
N PHE A 14 10.49 0.10 1.87
CA PHE A 14 11.80 0.58 1.46
C PHE A 14 12.36 -0.25 0.30
N ASN A 15 12.38 -1.57 0.40
CA ASN A 15 12.91 -2.45 -0.63
C ASN A 15 12.11 -2.36 -1.93
N VAL A 16 10.77 -2.35 -1.87
CA VAL A 16 9.92 -2.20 -3.04
C VAL A 16 10.14 -0.84 -3.69
N SER A 17 10.23 0.22 -2.89
CA SER A 17 10.47 1.56 -3.44
C SER A 17 11.84 1.68 -4.11
N GLN A 18 12.92 1.16 -3.50
CA GLN A 18 14.27 1.27 -4.04
C GLN A 18 14.49 0.41 -5.30
N ASN A 19 13.88 -0.77 -5.35
CA ASN A 19 14.16 -1.73 -6.41
C ASN A 19 13.15 -1.68 -7.57
N ILE A 20 11.94 -1.16 -7.34
CA ILE A 20 10.85 -1.19 -8.34
C ILE A 20 10.36 0.22 -8.67
N ILE A 21 9.95 1.00 -7.67
CA ILE A 21 9.27 2.29 -7.89
C ILE A 21 10.25 3.37 -8.35
N LEU A 22 11.28 3.64 -7.56
CA LEU A 22 12.20 4.75 -7.82
C LEU A 22 13.02 4.60 -9.10
N PRO A 23 13.45 3.39 -9.53
CA PRO A 23 14.12 3.23 -10.83
C PRO A 23 13.26 3.64 -12.02
N LYS A 24 11.93 3.55 -11.91
CA LYS A 24 10.98 3.97 -12.95
C LYS A 24 10.53 5.43 -12.81
N PHE A 25 10.73 6.04 -11.65
CA PHE A 25 10.38 7.45 -11.43
C PHE A 25 11.18 8.36 -12.36
N LYS A 26 10.49 9.18 -13.17
CA LYS A 26 11.08 10.03 -14.24
C LYS A 26 11.78 9.29 -15.37
N ASN A 27 11.61 7.96 -15.43
CA ASN A 27 12.22 7.10 -16.44
C ASN A 27 11.18 6.17 -17.11
N LEU A 28 9.90 6.51 -17.05
CA LEU A 28 8.84 5.76 -17.73
C LEU A 28 8.93 5.99 -19.24
N SER A 29 8.81 4.90 -19.99
CA SER A 29 8.54 4.94 -21.44
C SER A 29 7.04 4.98 -21.71
N ASP A 30 6.63 5.30 -22.92
CA ASP A 30 5.21 5.28 -23.32
C ASP A 30 4.59 3.88 -23.11
N ASP A 31 5.38 2.80 -23.29
CA ASP A 31 4.95 1.43 -23.08
C ASP A 31 4.71 1.07 -21.61
N ASP A 32 5.28 1.83 -20.67
CA ASP A 32 5.11 1.65 -19.23
C ASP A 32 3.80 2.27 -18.71
N ILE A 33 3.12 3.07 -19.52
CA ILE A 33 1.92 3.83 -19.14
C ILE A 33 0.70 3.23 -19.81
N ASN A 34 -0.28 2.84 -19.00
CA ASN A 34 -1.55 2.31 -19.47
C ASN A 34 -2.71 3.06 -18.78
N TYR A 35 -3.92 2.88 -19.28
CA TYR A 35 -5.13 3.47 -18.72
C TYR A 35 -6.11 2.37 -18.32
N LYS A 36 -6.63 2.45 -17.07
CA LYS A 36 -7.75 1.65 -16.59
C LYS A 36 -9.03 2.40 -16.86
N ASN A 37 -10.10 1.70 -17.22
CA ASN A 37 -11.47 2.25 -17.34
C ASN A 37 -11.58 3.60 -18.06
N GLY A 38 -10.69 3.87 -19.02
CA GLY A 38 -10.73 5.03 -19.90
C GLY A 38 -10.05 6.30 -19.40
N SER A 39 -9.80 6.46 -18.10
CA SER A 39 -9.16 7.67 -17.56
C SER A 39 -8.15 7.43 -16.44
N ASP A 40 -8.25 6.34 -15.71
CA ASP A 40 -7.36 6.07 -14.58
C ASP A 40 -6.02 5.52 -15.05
N LEU A 41 -4.97 6.22 -14.71
CA LEU A 41 -3.62 5.91 -15.14
C LEU A 41 -3.02 4.83 -14.27
N VAL A 42 -2.37 3.85 -14.92
CA VAL A 42 -1.58 2.81 -14.26
C VAL A 42 -0.23 2.70 -14.95
N THR A 43 0.82 2.48 -14.19
CA THR A 43 2.15 2.25 -14.75
C THR A 43 2.62 0.81 -14.50
N ALA A 44 3.65 0.41 -15.24
CA ALA A 44 4.32 -0.86 -14.98
C ALA A 44 4.89 -0.94 -13.56
N ALA A 45 5.21 0.21 -12.95
CA ALA A 45 5.66 0.29 -11.55
C ALA A 45 4.58 -0.13 -10.57
N ASP A 46 3.32 0.31 -10.76
CA ASP A 46 2.18 -0.03 -9.90
C ASP A 46 1.99 -1.55 -9.86
N ILE A 47 1.92 -2.18 -11.04
CA ILE A 47 1.67 -3.63 -11.18
C ILE A 47 2.81 -4.45 -10.54
N GLU A 48 4.05 -4.06 -10.77
CA GLU A 48 5.21 -4.79 -10.25
C GLU A 48 5.36 -4.58 -8.74
N ALA A 49 5.15 -3.36 -8.25
CA ALA A 49 5.19 -3.05 -6.83
C ALA A 49 4.09 -3.79 -6.05
N GLU A 50 2.85 -3.83 -6.58
CA GLU A 50 1.75 -4.57 -5.95
C GLU A 50 2.08 -6.05 -5.78
N LYS A 51 2.64 -6.69 -6.83
CA LYS A 51 3.04 -8.11 -6.76
C LYS A 51 4.09 -8.38 -5.68
N GLU A 52 5.09 -7.52 -5.59
CA GLU A 52 6.17 -7.72 -4.62
C GLU A 52 5.70 -7.39 -3.19
N LEU A 53 4.85 -6.34 -3.01
CA LEU A 53 4.18 -6.05 -1.73
C LEU A 53 3.33 -7.24 -1.29
N LYS A 54 2.45 -7.76 -2.15
CA LYS A 54 1.62 -8.96 -1.88
C LYS A 54 2.46 -10.13 -1.40
N LYS A 55 3.49 -10.47 -2.14
CA LYS A 55 4.40 -11.59 -1.84
C LYS A 55 5.04 -11.45 -0.45
N ASN A 56 5.48 -10.25 -0.07
CA ASN A 56 6.18 -10.05 1.20
C ASN A 56 5.20 -9.90 2.38
N LEU A 57 4.07 -9.23 2.21
CA LEU A 57 3.04 -9.11 3.24
C LEU A 57 2.41 -10.47 3.58
N LEU A 58 2.16 -11.32 2.59
CA LEU A 58 1.67 -12.68 2.82
C LEU A 58 2.71 -13.60 3.49
N LYS A 59 4.01 -13.29 3.45
CA LYS A 59 5.00 -14.01 4.28
C LYS A 59 4.90 -13.61 5.76
N ILE A 60 4.58 -12.36 6.06
CA ILE A 60 4.37 -11.92 7.45
C ILE A 60 3.11 -12.55 8.03
N LEU A 61 2.04 -12.63 7.23
CA LEU A 61 0.75 -13.16 7.66
C LEU A 61 0.18 -14.12 6.61
N PRO A 62 0.64 -15.38 6.57
CA PRO A 62 0.32 -16.33 5.48
C PRO A 62 -1.16 -16.67 5.32
N THR A 63 -1.95 -16.55 6.40
CA THR A 63 -3.38 -16.85 6.41
C THR A 63 -4.26 -15.65 6.12
N SER A 64 -3.67 -14.53 5.73
CA SER A 64 -4.41 -13.32 5.38
C SER A 64 -4.83 -13.30 3.92
N ASN A 65 -5.91 -12.60 3.64
CA ASN A 65 -6.30 -12.18 2.32
C ASN A 65 -5.52 -10.92 1.88
N PHE A 66 -5.61 -10.60 0.60
CA PHE A 66 -4.97 -9.44 0.03
C PHE A 66 -5.89 -8.79 -1.00
N ILE A 67 -6.04 -7.47 -0.91
CA ILE A 67 -6.74 -6.61 -1.86
C ILE A 67 -5.75 -5.53 -2.29
N GLY A 68 -5.30 -5.61 -3.54
CA GLY A 68 -4.50 -4.59 -4.17
C GLY A 68 -5.34 -3.75 -5.12
N GLU A 69 -4.96 -2.52 -5.37
CA GLU A 69 -5.64 -1.62 -6.31
C GLU A 69 -5.69 -2.22 -7.72
N GLU A 70 -4.56 -2.77 -8.17
CA GLU A 70 -4.43 -3.35 -9.50
C GLU A 70 -5.18 -4.66 -9.65
N GLU A 71 -5.21 -5.48 -8.60
CA GLU A 71 -5.98 -6.72 -8.58
C GLU A 71 -7.48 -6.42 -8.53
N TYR A 72 -7.89 -5.44 -7.73
CA TYR A 72 -9.28 -4.97 -7.65
C TYR A 72 -9.79 -4.46 -8.99
N SER A 73 -9.01 -3.68 -9.72
CA SER A 73 -9.40 -3.14 -11.02
C SER A 73 -9.72 -4.23 -12.06
N ARG A 74 -9.19 -5.46 -11.87
CA ARG A 74 -9.43 -6.63 -12.73
C ARG A 74 -10.54 -7.53 -12.20
N ASN A 75 -10.76 -7.55 -10.91
CA ASN A 75 -11.73 -8.42 -10.24
C ASN A 75 -12.29 -7.78 -8.96
N GLU A 76 -13.41 -7.09 -9.10
CA GLU A 76 -14.08 -6.43 -7.98
C GLU A 76 -14.57 -7.40 -6.89
N ASN A 77 -14.72 -8.70 -7.20
CA ASN A 77 -15.18 -9.69 -6.23
C ASN A 77 -14.20 -9.90 -5.06
N ILE A 78 -12.94 -9.47 -5.19
CA ILE A 78 -11.98 -9.56 -4.09
C ILE A 78 -12.38 -8.72 -2.87
N LEU A 79 -13.28 -7.73 -3.01
CA LEU A 79 -13.85 -7.01 -1.87
C LEU A 79 -14.60 -7.91 -0.89
N ASN A 80 -15.07 -9.08 -1.33
CA ASN A 80 -15.69 -10.05 -0.43
C ASN A 80 -14.75 -10.55 0.67
N PHE A 81 -13.43 -10.43 0.47
CA PHE A 81 -12.43 -10.77 1.50
C PHE A 81 -12.59 -9.96 2.79
N TYR A 82 -13.17 -8.75 2.72
CA TYR A 82 -13.46 -7.98 3.93
C TYR A 82 -14.50 -8.65 4.84
N ASN A 83 -15.40 -9.45 4.28
CA ASN A 83 -16.46 -10.13 5.03
C ASN A 83 -15.99 -11.46 5.64
N GLU A 84 -14.82 -11.96 5.26
CA GLU A 84 -14.30 -13.23 5.74
C GLU A 84 -13.76 -13.13 7.17
N ASP A 85 -13.74 -14.25 7.87
CA ASP A 85 -13.15 -14.37 9.22
C ASP A 85 -11.63 -14.51 9.14
N ALA A 86 -11.02 -13.57 8.43
CA ALA A 86 -9.59 -13.53 8.15
C ALA A 86 -9.06 -12.10 8.18
N TYR A 87 -7.77 -11.97 8.42
CA TYR A 87 -7.08 -10.70 8.20
C TYR A 87 -7.01 -10.42 6.70
N CYS A 88 -7.05 -9.15 6.34
CA CYS A 88 -6.92 -8.73 4.95
C CYS A 88 -5.98 -7.53 4.84
N TRP A 89 -4.96 -7.66 4.01
CA TRP A 89 -4.13 -6.55 3.58
C TRP A 89 -4.83 -5.79 2.47
N THR A 90 -4.90 -4.47 2.59
CA THR A 90 -5.34 -3.57 1.52
C THR A 90 -4.18 -2.69 1.14
N VAL A 91 -3.86 -2.65 -0.15
CA VAL A 91 -2.63 -2.00 -0.64
C VAL A 91 -2.94 -1.15 -1.87
N ASP A 92 -2.45 0.08 -1.83
CA ASP A 92 -2.25 0.93 -2.99
C ASP A 92 -0.73 1.10 -3.16
N PRO A 93 -0.14 0.55 -4.24
CA PRO A 93 1.31 0.54 -4.43
C PRO A 93 1.88 1.91 -4.74
N ILE A 94 1.13 2.79 -5.42
CA ILE A 94 1.54 4.15 -5.76
C ILE A 94 0.33 5.08 -5.69
N ASP A 95 -0.13 5.43 -4.49
CA ASP A 95 -1.12 6.52 -4.34
C ASP A 95 -0.55 7.79 -4.97
N GLY A 96 -1.30 8.34 -5.93
CA GLY A 96 -0.83 9.45 -6.75
C GLY A 96 -0.09 9.02 -8.02
N THR A 97 -0.53 7.94 -8.69
CA THR A 97 0.03 7.41 -9.96
C THR A 97 0.17 8.50 -11.03
N THR A 98 -0.80 9.42 -11.12
CA THR A 98 -0.72 10.57 -12.05
C THR A 98 0.46 11.49 -11.73
N ASN A 99 0.75 11.74 -10.46
CA ASN A 99 1.92 12.53 -10.07
C ASN A 99 3.20 11.79 -10.43
N PHE A 100 3.26 10.49 -10.08
CA PHE A 100 4.39 9.63 -10.38
C PHE A 100 4.71 9.62 -11.89
N ALA A 101 3.72 9.36 -12.74
CA ALA A 101 3.88 9.33 -14.19
C ALA A 101 4.33 10.68 -14.77
N ASN A 102 3.89 11.80 -14.18
CA ASN A 102 4.33 13.12 -14.58
C ASN A 102 5.64 13.59 -13.92
N GLY A 103 6.36 12.71 -13.23
CA GLY A 103 7.62 13.03 -12.57
C GLY A 103 7.50 13.99 -11.39
N ARG A 104 6.30 14.10 -10.79
CA ARG A 104 6.04 14.91 -9.59
C ARG A 104 6.27 14.06 -8.35
N ASP A 105 6.80 14.69 -7.31
CA ASP A 105 7.27 14.05 -6.07
C ASP A 105 6.18 13.68 -5.04
N LYS A 106 4.91 13.85 -5.38
CA LYS A 106 3.77 13.58 -4.47
C LYS A 106 3.13 12.24 -4.78
N PHE A 107 3.71 11.18 -4.25
CA PHE A 107 3.18 9.81 -4.27
C PHE A 107 3.64 9.02 -3.04
N ALA A 108 2.90 7.98 -2.69
CA ALA A 108 3.18 7.16 -1.52
C ALA A 108 2.75 5.69 -1.74
N ILE A 109 3.33 4.76 -0.96
CA ILE A 109 2.78 3.42 -0.78
C ILE A 109 1.80 3.49 0.38
N MET A 110 0.58 2.98 0.20
CA MET A 110 -0.41 2.90 1.26
C MET A 110 -0.76 1.44 1.57
N ILE A 111 -0.71 1.10 2.87
CA ILE A 111 -1.02 -0.26 3.34
C ILE A 111 -1.98 -0.15 4.52
N ALA A 112 -3.02 -0.99 4.53
CA ALA A 112 -3.86 -1.19 5.69
C ALA A 112 -4.00 -2.68 6.00
N LEU A 113 -4.11 -3.01 7.28
CA LEU A 113 -4.50 -4.32 7.77
C LEU A 113 -5.88 -4.22 8.40
N THR A 114 -6.79 -5.05 7.91
CA THR A 114 -8.17 -5.11 8.38
C THR A 114 -8.50 -6.49 8.93
N PHE A 115 -9.57 -6.58 9.70
CA PHE A 115 -10.22 -7.81 10.13
C PHE A 115 -11.73 -7.55 10.23
N LYS A 116 -12.54 -8.30 9.47
CA LYS A 116 -14.00 -8.12 9.45
C LYS A 116 -14.40 -6.63 9.27
N GLU A 117 -13.99 -6.04 8.17
CA GLU A 117 -14.26 -4.64 7.79
C GLU A 117 -13.69 -3.56 8.74
N LYS A 118 -13.02 -3.97 9.84
CA LYS A 118 -12.41 -3.02 10.77
C LYS A 118 -10.94 -2.82 10.44
N ILE A 119 -10.54 -1.58 10.25
CA ILE A 119 -9.13 -1.22 10.14
C ILE A 119 -8.47 -1.45 11.50
N LEU A 120 -7.36 -2.17 11.52
CA LEU A 120 -6.57 -2.45 12.71
C LEU A 120 -5.31 -1.61 12.76
N ARG A 121 -4.64 -1.48 11.62
CA ARG A 121 -3.42 -0.69 11.45
C ARG A 121 -3.36 -0.15 10.03
N SER A 122 -2.67 0.97 9.84
CA SER A 122 -2.36 1.52 8.53
C SER A 122 -0.95 2.11 8.50
N TRP A 123 -0.38 2.14 7.30
CA TRP A 123 0.94 2.68 7.02
C TRP A 123 0.90 3.47 5.72
N ILE A 124 1.61 4.59 5.71
CA ILE A 124 1.87 5.41 4.54
C ILE A 124 3.38 5.59 4.46
N TYR A 125 3.97 5.12 3.38
CA TYR A 125 5.40 5.26 3.13
C TYR A 125 5.66 6.20 1.95
N LYS A 126 6.47 7.23 2.18
CA LYS A 126 6.90 8.20 1.16
C LYS A 126 8.26 7.80 0.61
N PRO A 127 8.34 7.26 -0.63
CA PRO A 127 9.57 6.71 -1.19
C PRO A 127 10.72 7.68 -1.30
N LEU A 128 10.45 8.94 -1.68
CA LEU A 128 11.50 9.94 -1.90
C LEU A 128 12.09 10.45 -0.60
N GLU A 129 11.24 10.66 0.42
CA GLU A 129 11.68 11.13 1.74
C GLU A 129 12.16 10.00 2.64
N LYS A 130 11.84 8.75 2.31
CA LYS A 130 12.08 7.54 3.14
C LYS A 130 11.42 7.64 4.51
N ILE A 131 10.21 8.21 4.55
CA ILE A 131 9.45 8.42 5.79
C ILE A 131 8.27 7.45 5.82
N MET A 132 8.10 6.76 6.96
CA MET A 132 6.94 5.95 7.27
C MET A 132 6.08 6.64 8.32
N CYS A 133 4.80 6.83 8.02
CA CYS A 133 3.77 7.17 9.00
C CYS A 133 2.90 5.94 9.26
N SER A 134 2.53 5.69 10.51
CA SER A 134 1.64 4.58 10.85
C SER A 134 0.59 4.99 11.87
N ALA A 135 -0.56 4.31 11.83
CA ALA A 135 -1.62 4.45 12.80
C ALA A 135 -2.12 3.07 13.24
N ILE A 136 -2.48 2.96 14.52
CA ILE A 136 -3.10 1.76 15.10
C ILE A 136 -4.50 2.16 15.53
N ALA A 137 -5.50 1.40 15.09
CA ALA A 137 -6.85 1.58 15.59
C ALA A 137 -6.93 1.11 17.04
N VAL A 138 -7.13 2.04 17.96
CA VAL A 138 -7.33 1.75 19.37
C VAL A 138 -8.81 1.77 19.65
N SER A 139 -9.36 0.66 20.14
CA SER A 139 -10.73 0.62 20.62
C SER A 139 -10.79 1.31 21.98
N TYR A 140 -10.95 2.64 21.96
CA TYR A 140 -11.23 3.39 23.18
C TYR A 140 -12.74 3.52 23.38
N THR A 141 -13.21 3.14 24.54
CA THR A 141 -14.53 3.55 25.07
C THR A 141 -14.54 5.01 25.53
N HIS A 142 -13.42 5.75 25.47
CA HIS A 142 -13.30 7.18 25.70
C HIS A 142 -12.21 7.82 24.85
N LEU A 143 -12.59 8.96 24.25
CA LEU A 143 -11.85 9.83 23.33
C LEU A 143 -10.39 10.14 23.76
N THR A 144 -9.44 9.81 22.90
CA THR A 144 -8.36 10.66 22.38
C THR A 144 -7.49 9.83 21.42
N LEU A 145 -7.31 10.31 20.19
CA LEU A 145 -6.42 9.74 19.18
C LEU A 145 -4.96 10.18 19.49
N PRO A 146 -4.02 9.28 19.73
CA PRO A 146 -2.62 9.63 19.53
C PRO A 146 -2.25 9.38 18.06
N THR A 147 -2.22 10.46 17.30
CA THR A 147 -1.53 10.49 16.00
C THR A 147 -0.06 10.77 16.30
N SER A 148 0.80 9.77 16.27
CA SER A 148 2.23 10.02 16.18
C SER A 148 2.61 10.22 14.72
N CYS A 149 2.35 11.41 14.20
CA CYS A 149 3.06 11.92 13.05
C CYS A 149 4.38 12.49 13.58
N CYS A 150 5.52 11.89 13.22
CA CYS A 150 6.79 12.56 13.38
C CYS A 150 6.79 13.75 12.42
N VAL A 151 6.53 14.94 12.97
CA VAL A 151 6.79 16.21 12.32
C VAL A 151 8.11 16.73 12.90
N GLU A 152 9.14 16.73 12.10
CA GLU A 152 10.19 17.74 12.11
C GLU A 152 10.49 18.16 10.68
#